data_da3c309de89eb08c8e665c0c8c4d73a4
#
_entry.id   da3c309de89eb08c8e665c0c8c4d73a4
#
_cell.length_a   1.000
_cell.length_b   1.000
_cell.length_c   1.000
_cell.angle_alpha   90.00
_cell.angle_beta   90.00
_cell.angle_gamma   90.00
#
_symmetry.space_group_name_H-M   'P 1'
#
loop_
_entity.id
_entity.type
_entity.pdbx_description
1 polymer ?
#
loop_
_entity_poly.entity_id
_entity_poly.type
_entity_poly.pdbx_seq_one_letter_code
_entity_poly.pdbx_strand_id
1 'polypeptide(L)'
;MQFSISNSDWRNVRYGGAAFVLGMPTIPLMIHLPIIYAEEIGLGLTTTGIALFVARLFDVVSDPLIGLWSDRSDSRWGRRKPLILLGGIVAAIATVYLLNPNTGVGHYYLTVWASVLYFGWTLINIPYLAWGAELSHDYSGRTKITSVREAFMLTGIMTAGTIPALAAANGYGEKQAVALIGWLTI
;
A
#
# COMPACT_ATOMS: atom_id res chain seq x y z
N MET A 1 -2.77 -28.19 -26.43
CA MET A 1 -2.38 -26.77 -26.34
C MET A 1 -1.15 -26.67 -25.45
N GLN A 2 0.04 -26.56 -25.99
CA GLN A 2 1.25 -26.34 -25.20
C GLN A 2 1.30 -24.84 -24.83
N PHE A 3 1.06 -24.52 -23.56
CA PHE A 3 1.31 -23.19 -23.02
C PHE A 3 2.82 -23.00 -22.86
N SER A 4 3.47 -22.50 -23.89
CA SER A 4 4.85 -22.03 -23.79
C SER A 4 4.84 -20.67 -23.07
N ILE A 5 5.26 -20.64 -21.80
CA ILE A 5 5.44 -19.40 -21.05
C ILE A 5 6.63 -18.66 -21.65
N SER A 6 6.36 -17.51 -22.26
CA SER A 6 7.39 -16.66 -22.87
C SER A 6 8.19 -15.91 -21.78
N ASN A 7 9.41 -15.50 -22.10
CA ASN A 7 10.21 -14.62 -21.22
C ASN A 7 9.48 -13.31 -20.84
N SER A 8 8.60 -12.83 -21.73
CA SER A 8 7.73 -11.68 -21.44
C SER A 8 6.69 -11.99 -20.36
N ASP A 9 6.19 -13.22 -20.28
CA ASP A 9 5.20 -13.61 -19.26
C ASP A 9 5.83 -13.67 -17.87
N TRP A 10 7.06 -14.19 -17.75
CA TRP A 10 7.82 -14.18 -16.49
C TRP A 10 8.13 -12.77 -16.00
N ARG A 11 8.44 -11.84 -16.90
CA ARG A 11 8.64 -10.43 -16.55
C ARG A 11 7.36 -9.82 -16.01
N ASN A 12 6.22 -10.08 -16.64
CA ASN A 12 4.92 -9.58 -16.21
C ASN A 12 4.51 -10.15 -14.85
N VAL A 13 4.77 -11.44 -14.59
CA VAL A 13 4.52 -12.08 -13.29
C VAL A 13 5.40 -11.49 -12.20
N ARG A 14 6.68 -11.26 -12.45
CA ARG A 14 7.59 -10.60 -11.47
C ARG A 14 7.17 -9.18 -11.15
N TYR A 15 6.74 -8.43 -12.16
CA TYR A 15 6.19 -7.09 -11.96
C TYR A 15 4.87 -7.15 -11.18
N GLY A 16 3.94 -8.03 -11.56
CA GLY A 16 2.66 -8.20 -10.88
C GLY A 16 2.80 -8.68 -9.43
N GLY A 17 3.80 -9.53 -9.13
CA GLY A 17 4.06 -10.04 -7.80
C GLY A 17 4.25 -8.95 -6.73
N ALA A 18 4.84 -7.80 -7.09
CA ALA A 18 4.93 -6.66 -6.20
C ALA A 18 3.53 -6.07 -5.86
N ALA A 19 2.59 -6.10 -6.81
CA ALA A 19 1.22 -5.63 -6.57
C ALA A 19 0.47 -6.49 -5.55
N PHE A 20 0.77 -7.77 -5.43
CA PHE A 20 0.20 -8.63 -4.39
C PHE A 20 0.52 -8.09 -2.99
N VAL A 21 1.79 -7.78 -2.73
CA VAL A 21 2.22 -7.22 -1.45
C VAL A 21 1.59 -5.85 -1.22
N LEU A 22 1.54 -4.99 -2.25
CA LEU A 22 0.89 -3.68 -2.16
C LEU A 22 -0.62 -3.77 -1.94
N GLY A 23 -1.28 -4.84 -2.39
CA GLY A 23 -2.70 -5.07 -2.17
C GLY A 23 -3.05 -5.44 -0.72
N MET A 24 -2.15 -6.14 -0.01
CA MET A 24 -2.42 -6.66 1.34
C MET A 24 -2.82 -5.59 2.38
N PRO A 25 -2.15 -4.44 2.51
CA PRO A 25 -2.49 -3.44 3.53
C PRO A 25 -3.76 -2.63 3.21
N THR A 26 -4.33 -2.76 2.01
CA THR A 26 -5.47 -1.94 1.58
C THR A 26 -6.69 -2.08 2.49
N ILE A 27 -7.14 -3.31 2.79
CA ILE A 27 -8.30 -3.55 3.66
C ILE A 27 -8.01 -3.13 5.11
N PRO A 28 -6.92 -3.56 5.75
CA PRO A 28 -6.59 -3.13 7.10
C PRO A 28 -6.56 -1.61 7.27
N LEU A 29 -5.94 -0.91 6.34
CA LEU A 29 -5.80 0.53 6.44
C LEU A 29 -7.08 1.30 6.09
N MET A 30 -7.90 0.80 5.17
CA MET A 30 -9.14 1.48 4.79
C MET A 30 -10.30 1.21 5.75
N ILE A 31 -10.39 0.02 6.30
CA ILE A 31 -11.54 -0.42 7.11
C ILE A 31 -11.20 -0.43 8.60
N HIS A 32 -10.14 -1.13 8.99
CA HIS A 32 -9.83 -1.32 10.41
C HIS A 32 -9.18 -0.10 11.06
N LEU A 33 -8.34 0.64 10.35
CA LEU A 33 -7.69 1.82 10.92
C LEU A 33 -8.70 2.88 11.41
N PRO A 34 -9.73 3.29 10.64
CA PRO A 34 -10.75 4.21 11.13
C PRO A 34 -11.50 3.68 12.36
N ILE A 35 -11.82 2.39 12.40
CA ILE A 35 -12.55 1.76 13.51
C ILE A 35 -11.69 1.78 14.78
N ILE A 36 -10.43 1.36 14.70
CA ILE A 36 -9.49 1.36 15.83
C ILE A 36 -9.39 2.76 16.46
N TYR A 37 -9.22 3.80 15.64
CA TYR A 37 -9.06 5.16 16.17
C TYR A 37 -10.37 5.77 16.64
N ALA A 38 -11.49 5.50 15.97
CA ALA A 38 -12.79 6.06 16.37
C ALA A 38 -13.34 5.40 17.63
N GLU A 39 -13.28 4.08 17.73
CA GLU A 39 -13.95 3.31 18.77
C GLU A 39 -13.01 2.87 19.89
N GLU A 40 -11.87 2.23 19.58
CA GLU A 40 -11.01 1.68 20.62
C GLU A 40 -10.16 2.75 21.31
N ILE A 41 -9.64 3.73 20.56
CA ILE A 41 -8.89 4.87 21.10
C ILE A 41 -9.86 5.95 21.61
N GLY A 42 -11.10 5.97 21.10
CA GLY A 42 -12.14 6.88 21.57
C GLY A 42 -12.06 8.29 20.98
N LEU A 43 -11.41 8.49 19.82
CA LEU A 43 -11.39 9.81 19.16
C LEU A 43 -12.75 10.20 18.59
N GLY A 44 -13.65 9.24 18.39
CA GLY A 44 -14.92 9.42 17.72
C GLY A 44 -14.78 9.46 16.19
N LEU A 45 -15.87 9.08 15.51
CA LEU A 45 -15.88 8.89 14.05
C LEU A 45 -15.60 10.19 13.29
N THR A 46 -16.18 11.31 13.73
CA THR A 46 -16.01 12.62 13.09
C THR A 46 -14.55 13.09 13.14
N THR A 47 -13.92 13.02 14.30
CA THR A 47 -12.53 13.46 14.49
C THR A 47 -11.56 12.59 13.70
N THR A 48 -11.78 11.28 13.71
CA THR A 48 -11.01 10.32 12.93
C THR A 48 -11.16 10.57 11.41
N GLY A 49 -12.40 10.80 10.96
CA GLY A 49 -12.69 11.11 9.56
C GLY A 49 -12.00 12.41 9.10
N ILE A 50 -12.05 13.46 9.91
CA ILE A 50 -11.37 14.73 9.61
C ILE A 50 -9.84 14.52 9.56
N ALA A 51 -9.26 13.81 10.50
CA ALA A 51 -7.83 13.54 10.56
C ALA A 51 -7.35 12.79 9.30
N LEU A 52 -8.06 11.76 8.88
CA LEU A 52 -7.75 10.99 7.66
C LEU A 52 -8.00 11.80 6.38
N PHE A 53 -9.03 12.65 6.38
CA PHE A 53 -9.29 13.55 5.25
C PHE A 53 -8.16 14.56 5.06
N VAL A 54 -7.68 15.19 6.14
CA VAL A 54 -6.52 16.11 6.08
C VAL A 54 -5.27 15.39 5.57
N ALA A 55 -5.03 14.17 6.04
CA ALA A 55 -3.92 13.35 5.52
C ALA A 55 -4.05 13.06 4.02
N ARG A 56 -5.26 12.85 3.51
CA ARG A 56 -5.53 12.66 2.08
C ARG A 56 -5.32 13.93 1.25
N LEU A 57 -5.65 15.11 1.81
CA LEU A 57 -5.35 16.37 1.11
C LEU A 57 -3.86 16.58 0.89
N PHE A 58 -3.03 16.14 1.85
CA PHE A 58 -1.57 16.15 1.69
C PHE A 58 -1.12 15.25 0.54
N ASP A 59 -1.73 14.09 0.38
CA ASP A 59 -1.47 13.15 -0.71
C ASP A 59 -1.72 13.79 -2.09
N VAL A 60 -2.84 14.49 -2.26
CA VAL A 60 -3.17 15.20 -3.51
C VAL A 60 -2.08 16.19 -3.95
N VAL A 61 -1.40 16.83 -2.99
CA VAL A 61 -0.31 17.77 -3.29
C VAL A 61 1.01 17.02 -3.54
N SER A 62 1.27 15.95 -2.79
CA SER A 62 2.52 15.20 -2.90
C SER A 62 2.61 14.35 -4.17
N ASP A 63 1.50 13.86 -4.70
CA ASP A 63 1.44 13.00 -5.88
C ASP A 63 2.13 13.60 -7.12
N PRO A 64 1.78 14.81 -7.58
CA PRO A 64 2.44 15.43 -8.73
C PRO A 64 3.92 15.73 -8.47
N LEU A 65 4.28 16.10 -7.23
CA LEU A 65 5.67 16.38 -6.87
C LEU A 65 6.54 15.12 -6.95
N ILE A 66 6.02 14.00 -6.43
CA ILE A 66 6.70 12.70 -6.49
C ILE A 66 6.79 12.21 -7.94
N GLY A 67 5.75 12.42 -8.74
CA GLY A 67 5.77 12.13 -10.17
C GLY A 67 6.92 12.84 -10.88
N LEU A 68 7.02 14.15 -10.71
CA LEU A 68 8.10 14.95 -11.28
C LEU A 68 9.48 14.53 -10.75
N TRP A 69 9.60 14.24 -9.47
CA TRP A 69 10.85 13.75 -8.88
C TRP A 69 11.25 12.39 -9.43
N SER A 70 10.30 11.47 -9.52
CA SER A 70 10.49 10.14 -10.10
C SER A 70 10.99 10.22 -11.56
N ASP A 71 10.46 11.15 -12.34
CA ASP A 71 10.83 11.30 -13.75
C ASP A 71 12.20 11.95 -13.95
N ARG A 72 12.66 12.78 -13.01
CA ARG A 72 13.96 13.45 -13.03
C ARG A 72 15.06 12.67 -12.30
N SER A 73 14.71 11.63 -11.56
CA SER A 73 15.66 10.86 -10.79
C SER A 73 16.58 10.05 -11.69
N ASP A 74 17.90 10.26 -11.53
CA ASP A 74 18.95 9.51 -12.24
C ASP A 74 19.80 8.78 -11.20
N SER A 75 19.56 7.48 -11.01
CA SER A 75 20.23 6.68 -9.99
C SER A 75 20.96 5.49 -10.61
N ARG A 76 22.12 5.13 -10.04
CA ARG A 76 22.90 3.93 -10.42
C ARG A 76 22.12 2.63 -10.25
N TRP A 77 21.08 2.61 -9.43
CA TRP A 77 20.24 1.43 -9.14
C TRP A 77 19.00 1.36 -10.04
N GLY A 78 18.92 2.27 -11.02
CA GLY A 78 17.77 2.47 -11.86
C GLY A 78 16.90 3.65 -11.38
N ARG A 79 16.17 4.25 -12.32
CA ARG A 79 15.45 5.52 -12.15
C ARG A 79 14.35 5.46 -11.09
N ARG A 80 13.67 4.31 -10.92
CA ARG A 80 12.47 4.20 -10.08
C ARG A 80 12.67 3.38 -8.81
N LYS A 81 13.64 2.46 -8.78
CA LYS A 81 13.86 1.54 -7.65
C LYS A 81 14.17 2.23 -6.32
N PRO A 82 15.02 3.30 -6.27
CA PRO A 82 15.33 3.95 -5.00
C PRO A 82 14.11 4.60 -4.33
N LEU A 83 13.21 5.19 -5.13
CA LEU A 83 11.98 5.80 -4.61
C LEU A 83 11.02 4.74 -4.07
N ILE A 84 10.87 3.61 -4.77
CA ILE A 84 10.05 2.48 -4.31
C ILE A 84 10.60 1.94 -2.98
N LEU A 85 11.92 1.76 -2.86
CA LEU A 85 12.54 1.28 -1.64
C LEU A 85 12.36 2.28 -0.48
N LEU A 86 12.60 3.58 -0.74
CA LEU A 86 12.40 4.63 0.25
C LEU A 86 10.94 4.66 0.71
N GLY A 87 10.00 4.62 -0.23
CA GLY A 87 8.57 4.56 0.05
C GLY A 87 8.19 3.35 0.89
N GLY A 88 8.76 2.17 0.60
CA GLY A 88 8.56 0.96 1.38
C GLY A 88 8.99 1.14 2.84
N ILE A 89 10.18 1.69 3.07
CA ILE A 89 10.67 1.95 4.43
C ILE A 89 9.76 2.95 5.16
N VAL A 90 9.39 4.05 4.50
CA VAL A 90 8.52 5.09 5.09
C VAL A 90 7.14 4.53 5.42
N ALA A 91 6.53 3.79 4.48
CA ALA A 91 5.23 3.17 4.69
C ALA A 91 5.26 2.10 5.79
N ALA A 92 6.32 1.28 5.86
CA ALA A 92 6.50 0.28 6.90
C ALA A 92 6.57 0.91 8.29
N ILE A 93 7.40 1.94 8.46
CA ILE A 93 7.51 2.67 9.73
C ILE A 93 6.15 3.26 10.12
N ALA A 94 5.47 3.95 9.19
CA ALA A 94 4.16 4.56 9.46
C ALA A 94 3.11 3.51 9.83
N THR A 95 3.10 2.36 9.16
CA THR A 95 2.18 1.26 9.45
C THR A 95 2.38 0.73 10.87
N VAL A 96 3.63 0.53 11.32
CA VAL A 96 3.93 0.08 12.68
C VAL A 96 3.38 1.07 13.72
N TYR A 97 3.61 2.37 13.53
CA TYR A 97 3.10 3.38 14.47
C TYR A 97 1.58 3.52 14.44
N LEU A 98 0.95 3.40 13.27
CA LEU A 98 -0.51 3.47 13.14
C LEU A 98 -1.24 2.26 13.73
N LEU A 99 -0.68 1.06 13.59
CA LEU A 99 -1.30 -0.16 14.11
C LEU A 99 -0.95 -0.46 15.57
N ASN A 100 0.07 0.21 16.14
CA ASN A 100 0.45 0.05 17.54
C ASN A 100 0.49 1.41 18.26
N PRO A 101 -0.62 2.14 18.30
CA PRO A 101 -0.66 3.44 18.95
C PRO A 101 -0.48 3.30 20.47
N ASN A 102 0.27 4.22 21.07
CA ASN A 102 0.36 4.33 22.53
C ASN A 102 -0.99 4.75 23.12
N THR A 103 -1.23 4.44 24.40
CA THR A 103 -2.43 4.90 25.10
C THR A 103 -2.48 6.42 25.18
N GLY A 104 -3.65 7.01 24.86
CA GLY A 104 -3.86 8.45 24.95
C GLY A 104 -3.41 9.27 23.74
N VAL A 105 -3.15 8.63 22.59
CA VAL A 105 -2.84 9.37 21.35
C VAL A 105 -4.05 10.16 20.85
N GLY A 106 -3.79 11.40 20.39
CA GLY A 106 -4.82 12.29 19.86
C GLY A 106 -4.90 12.28 18.32
N HIS A 107 -5.83 13.09 17.81
CA HIS A 107 -6.04 13.26 16.38
C HIS A 107 -4.80 13.74 15.61
N TYR A 108 -3.94 14.55 16.22
CA TYR A 108 -2.67 14.97 15.59
C TYR A 108 -1.74 13.78 15.26
N TYR A 109 -1.66 12.82 16.20
CA TYR A 109 -0.88 11.61 15.97
C TYR A 109 -1.39 10.84 14.75
N LEU A 110 -2.71 10.63 14.68
CA LEU A 110 -3.34 9.96 13.53
C LEU A 110 -3.08 10.73 12.24
N THR A 111 -3.30 12.05 12.22
CA THR A 111 -3.10 12.88 11.02
C THR A 111 -1.66 12.80 10.52
N VAL A 112 -0.68 12.94 11.42
CA VAL A 112 0.74 12.93 11.05
C VAL A 112 1.14 11.57 10.49
N TRP A 113 0.87 10.48 11.21
CA TRP A 113 1.29 9.16 10.77
C TRP A 113 0.51 8.67 9.53
N ALA A 114 -0.77 9.04 9.39
CA ALA A 114 -1.51 8.78 8.17
C ALA A 114 -0.96 9.55 6.97
N SER A 115 -0.55 10.81 7.15
CA SER A 115 0.12 11.57 6.09
C SER A 115 1.45 10.96 5.69
N VAL A 116 2.26 10.49 6.66
CA VAL A 116 3.52 9.79 6.40
C VAL A 116 3.27 8.47 5.65
N LEU A 117 2.23 7.72 6.02
CA LEU A 117 1.85 6.51 5.34
C LEU A 117 1.45 6.77 3.88
N TYR A 118 0.57 7.74 3.64
CA TYR A 118 0.14 8.09 2.28
C TYR A 118 1.32 8.58 1.44
N PHE A 119 2.18 9.41 2.00
CA PHE A 119 3.41 9.83 1.33
C PHE A 119 4.31 8.65 0.95
N GLY A 120 4.53 7.70 1.88
CA GLY A 120 5.26 6.46 1.59
C GLY A 120 4.59 5.63 0.49
N TRP A 121 3.26 5.54 0.52
CA TRP A 121 2.47 4.86 -0.50
C TRP A 121 2.64 5.50 -1.87
N THR A 122 2.59 6.82 -1.96
CA THR A 122 2.79 7.58 -3.20
C THR A 122 4.20 7.38 -3.76
N LEU A 123 5.22 7.38 -2.89
CA LEU A 123 6.61 7.07 -3.27
C LEU A 123 6.79 5.66 -3.87
N ILE A 124 5.93 4.71 -3.51
CA ILE A 124 5.92 3.38 -4.12
C ILE A 124 5.09 3.39 -5.40
N ASN A 125 3.84 3.84 -5.29
CA ASN A 125 2.80 3.60 -6.30
C ASN A 125 3.07 4.34 -7.60
N ILE A 126 3.44 5.63 -7.56
CA ILE A 126 3.70 6.43 -8.76
C ILE A 126 4.88 5.89 -9.58
N PRO A 127 6.09 5.67 -9.00
CA PRO A 127 7.18 5.08 -9.76
C PRO A 127 6.90 3.65 -10.23
N TYR A 128 6.14 2.86 -9.46
CA TYR A 128 5.77 1.51 -9.81
C TYR A 128 4.83 1.48 -11.02
N LEU A 129 3.81 2.32 -11.08
CA LEU A 129 2.91 2.46 -12.22
C LEU A 129 3.65 2.91 -13.48
N ALA A 130 4.51 3.91 -13.33
CA ALA A 130 5.30 4.42 -14.43
C ALA A 130 6.31 3.38 -14.94
N TRP A 131 6.88 2.55 -14.06
CA TRP A 131 7.71 1.41 -14.47
C TRP A 131 6.93 0.40 -15.29
N GLY A 132 5.69 0.07 -14.90
CA GLY A 132 4.81 -0.79 -15.68
C GLY A 132 4.55 -0.28 -17.10
N ALA A 133 4.37 1.03 -17.26
CA ALA A 133 4.17 1.65 -18.56
C ALA A 133 5.42 1.60 -19.46
N GLU A 134 6.62 1.55 -18.87
CA GLU A 134 7.90 1.43 -19.58
C GLU A 134 8.21 -0.02 -20.04
N LEU A 135 7.54 -1.04 -19.49
CA LEU A 135 7.80 -2.45 -19.82
C LEU A 135 7.27 -2.87 -21.20
N SER A 136 6.34 -2.12 -21.79
CA SER A 136 5.84 -2.35 -23.15
C SER A 136 5.54 -1.05 -23.87
N HIS A 137 5.88 -1.00 -25.17
CA HIS A 137 5.62 0.16 -26.03
C HIS A 137 4.28 0.03 -26.78
N ASP A 138 3.76 -1.17 -26.95
CA ASP A 138 2.49 -1.42 -27.63
C ASP A 138 1.30 -1.45 -26.66
N TYR A 139 0.12 -1.14 -27.17
CA TYR A 139 -1.11 -1.08 -26.39
C TYR A 139 -1.49 -2.44 -25.76
N SER A 140 -1.39 -3.51 -26.56
CA SER A 140 -1.77 -4.86 -26.09
C SER A 140 -0.85 -5.35 -24.97
N GLY A 141 0.44 -5.09 -25.07
CA GLY A 141 1.41 -5.42 -24.04
C GLY A 141 1.18 -4.64 -22.75
N ARG A 142 0.86 -3.32 -22.84
CA ARG A 142 0.50 -2.50 -21.65
C ARG A 142 -0.75 -3.04 -20.98
N THR A 143 -1.78 -3.38 -21.76
CA THR A 143 -3.02 -3.97 -21.24
C THR A 143 -2.73 -5.28 -20.49
N LYS A 144 -1.91 -6.17 -21.06
CA LYS A 144 -1.52 -7.44 -20.43
C LYS A 144 -0.78 -7.22 -19.10
N ILE A 145 0.19 -6.31 -19.07
CA ILE A 145 0.96 -5.97 -17.85
C ILE A 145 0.02 -5.44 -16.77
N THR A 146 -0.86 -4.50 -17.11
CA THR A 146 -1.82 -3.94 -16.16
C THR A 146 -2.80 -4.99 -15.66
N SER A 147 -3.33 -5.85 -16.53
CA SER A 147 -4.24 -6.93 -16.13
C SER A 147 -3.59 -7.92 -15.17
N VAL A 148 -2.33 -8.31 -15.42
CA VAL A 148 -1.58 -9.18 -14.51
C VAL A 148 -1.36 -8.49 -13.17
N ARG A 149 -0.96 -7.22 -13.17
CA ARG A 149 -0.80 -6.41 -11.95
C ARG A 149 -2.10 -6.35 -11.14
N GLU A 150 -3.23 -6.02 -11.78
CA GLU A 150 -4.52 -5.93 -11.08
C GLU A 150 -4.96 -7.29 -10.51
N ALA A 151 -4.74 -8.38 -11.25
CA ALA A 151 -5.04 -9.72 -10.76
C ALA A 151 -4.24 -10.06 -9.49
N PHE A 152 -2.94 -9.75 -9.46
CA PHE A 152 -2.12 -9.91 -8.26
C PHE A 152 -2.54 -8.99 -7.12
N MET A 153 -2.87 -7.74 -7.40
CA MET A 153 -3.35 -6.79 -6.39
C MET A 153 -4.66 -7.27 -5.76
N LEU A 154 -5.63 -7.70 -6.57
CA LEU A 154 -6.90 -8.25 -6.08
C LEU A 154 -6.69 -9.51 -5.23
N THR A 155 -5.80 -10.40 -5.63
CA THR A 155 -5.47 -11.59 -4.83
C THR A 155 -4.82 -11.22 -3.50
N GLY A 156 -3.96 -10.18 -3.47
CA GLY A 156 -3.41 -9.62 -2.23
C GLY A 156 -4.50 -9.07 -1.29
N ILE A 157 -5.41 -8.27 -1.83
CA ILE A 157 -6.57 -7.72 -1.09
C ILE A 157 -7.44 -8.85 -0.52
N MET A 158 -7.78 -9.84 -1.33
CA MET A 158 -8.61 -10.98 -0.90
C MET A 158 -7.91 -11.80 0.19
N THR A 159 -6.60 -12.06 0.03
CA THR A 159 -5.80 -12.77 1.03
C THR A 159 -5.80 -12.02 2.36
N ALA A 160 -5.55 -10.72 2.34
CA ALA A 160 -5.59 -9.89 3.54
C ALA A 160 -6.98 -9.85 4.19
N GLY A 161 -8.06 -9.81 3.39
CA GLY A 161 -9.43 -9.85 3.91
C GLY A 161 -9.82 -11.17 4.57
N THR A 162 -9.18 -12.30 4.20
CA THR A 162 -9.44 -13.61 4.83
C THR A 162 -8.71 -13.79 6.16
N ILE A 163 -7.60 -13.08 6.40
CA ILE A 163 -6.79 -13.24 7.61
C ILE A 163 -7.57 -12.92 8.90
N PRO A 164 -8.33 -11.82 9.02
CA PRO A 164 -9.14 -11.54 10.20
C PRO A 164 -10.20 -12.62 10.48
N ALA A 165 -10.85 -13.12 9.43
CA ALA A 165 -11.83 -14.19 9.55
C ALA A 165 -11.22 -15.49 10.07
N LEU A 166 -10.05 -15.87 9.56
CA LEU A 166 -9.32 -17.04 10.03
C LEU A 166 -8.79 -16.85 11.47
N ALA A 167 -8.32 -15.67 11.81
CA ALA A 167 -7.88 -15.35 13.16
C ALA A 167 -9.03 -15.44 14.16
N ALA A 168 -10.19 -14.89 13.85
CA ALA A 168 -11.39 -14.99 14.66
C ALA A 168 -11.85 -16.43 14.86
N ALA A 169 -11.80 -17.27 13.81
CA ALA A 169 -12.13 -18.70 13.90
C ALA A 169 -11.18 -19.48 14.83
N ASN A 170 -9.94 -18.98 15.04
CA ASN A 170 -8.96 -19.57 15.95
C ASN A 170 -8.91 -18.88 17.32
N GLY A 171 -9.88 -18.01 17.64
CA GLY A 171 -9.97 -17.33 18.93
C GLY A 171 -9.04 -16.14 19.13
N TYR A 172 -8.39 -15.65 18.08
CA TYR A 172 -7.59 -14.43 18.13
C TYR A 172 -8.48 -13.19 18.02
N GLY A 173 -8.16 -12.15 18.78
CA GLY A 173 -8.87 -10.88 18.72
C GLY A 173 -8.57 -10.09 17.42
N GLU A 174 -9.46 -9.19 17.04
CA GLU A 174 -9.37 -8.39 15.81
C GLU A 174 -8.06 -7.58 15.71
N LYS A 175 -7.61 -6.99 16.81
CA LYS A 175 -6.31 -6.29 16.91
C LYS A 175 -5.13 -7.17 16.51
N GLN A 176 -5.11 -8.41 16.97
CA GLN A 176 -4.01 -9.34 16.69
C GLN A 176 -4.02 -9.74 15.21
N ALA A 177 -5.20 -9.90 14.62
CA ALA A 177 -5.35 -10.22 13.21
C ALA A 177 -4.85 -9.07 12.31
N VAL A 178 -5.23 -7.83 12.64
CA VAL A 178 -4.79 -6.63 11.90
C VAL A 178 -3.29 -6.39 12.05
N ALA A 179 -2.74 -6.60 13.25
CA ALA A 179 -1.30 -6.52 13.49
C ALA A 179 -0.52 -7.56 12.66
N LEU A 180 -1.03 -8.80 12.55
CA LEU A 180 -0.43 -9.85 11.71
C LEU A 180 -0.34 -9.42 10.24
N ILE A 181 -1.39 -8.79 9.69
CA ILE A 181 -1.36 -8.30 8.31
C ILE A 181 -0.31 -7.19 8.17
N GLY A 182 -0.24 -6.27 9.15
CA GLY A 182 0.79 -5.23 9.19
C GLY A 182 2.20 -5.82 9.13
N TRP A 183 2.48 -6.86 9.91
CA TRP A 183 3.78 -7.55 9.90
C TRP A 183 4.06 -8.32 8.61
N LEU A 184 3.05 -8.89 7.97
CA LEU A 184 3.21 -9.62 6.72
C LEU A 184 3.48 -8.71 5.51
N THR A 185 3.19 -7.42 5.62
CA THR A 185 3.35 -6.43 4.54
C THR A 185 4.63 -5.60 4.65
N ILE A 186 5.39 -5.75 5.75
CA ILE A 186 6.68 -5.13 6.01
C ILE A 186 7.81 -6.07 5.59
#